data_692a714b3b4ab801ef2bf0ba3fda4d96
#
_entry.id   692a714b3b4ab801ef2bf0ba3fda4d96
#
_cell.length_a   1.000
_cell.length_b   1.000
_cell.length_c   1.000
_cell.angle_alpha   90.00
_cell.angle_beta   90.00
_cell.angle_gamma   90.00
#
_symmetry.space_group_name_H-M   'P 1'
#
loop_
_entity.id
_entity.type
_entity.pdbx_description
1 polymer ?
#
loop_
_entity_poly.entity_id
_entity_poly.type
_entity_poly.pdbx_seq_one_letter_code
_entity_poly.pdbx_strand_id
1 'polypeptide(L)'
;GVTFMFLVSLNKHLRLIKWFEEKKIQEPNLIEYLDLVSLGTVCDVVPLIGLNRAIVKQGLKVLKTKKNLGLKTLIDICGINTQPNVYHMGYVLGPRINAGGRVGKSSHGANLLINNNAKEVFKIASELDQFNKERKYLEEEVLDKITIEANKTRSDPVIIVSGKNWHEGVIGIVASRLKDKFNKPVIIITVDNSLGKASARSII
;
A
#
# COMPACT_ATOMS: atom_id res chain seq x y z
N GLY A 1 11.73 3.36 3.96
CA GLY A 1 13.20 3.20 3.99
C GLY A 1 13.91 4.54 4.01
N VAL A 2 13.94 5.28 2.91
CA VAL A 2 14.74 6.53 2.78
C VAL A 2 14.39 7.55 3.85
N THR A 3 13.13 7.84 4.08
CA THR A 3 12.67 8.77 5.14
C THR A 3 13.19 8.36 6.53
N PHE A 4 13.19 7.07 6.83
CA PHE A 4 13.72 6.57 8.10
C PHE A 4 15.23 6.83 8.22
N MET A 5 16.01 6.57 7.18
CA MET A 5 17.44 6.84 7.18
C MET A 5 17.76 8.35 7.30
N PHE A 6 16.93 9.19 6.67
CA PHE A 6 17.02 10.64 6.86
C PHE A 6 16.78 11.03 8.33
N LEU A 7 15.75 10.49 8.97
CA LEU A 7 15.45 10.75 10.38
C LEU A 7 16.57 10.25 11.31
N VAL A 8 17.17 9.10 11.02
CA VAL A 8 18.34 8.60 11.76
C VAL A 8 19.53 9.59 11.66
N SER A 9 19.79 10.09 10.44
CA SER A 9 20.85 11.08 10.23
C SER A 9 20.55 12.40 10.92
N LEU A 10 19.30 12.86 10.85
CA LEU A 10 18.84 14.08 11.53
C LEU A 10 18.98 13.97 13.05
N ASN A 11 18.52 12.87 13.66
CA ASN A 11 18.67 12.64 15.10
C ASN A 11 20.15 12.64 15.51
N LYS A 12 21.02 12.00 14.72
CA LYS A 12 22.47 12.02 14.98
C LYS A 12 23.00 13.44 14.96
N HIS A 13 22.63 14.25 13.97
CA HIS A 13 23.06 15.65 13.86
C HIS A 13 22.57 16.48 15.05
N LEU A 14 21.27 16.41 15.37
CA LEU A 14 20.67 17.16 16.49
C LEU A 14 21.30 16.79 17.84
N ARG A 15 21.69 15.53 18.03
CA ARG A 15 22.42 15.08 19.21
C ARG A 15 23.82 15.68 19.26
N LEU A 16 24.54 15.73 18.14
CA LEU A 16 25.88 16.32 18.07
C LEU A 16 25.91 17.81 18.44
N ILE A 17 24.90 18.57 18.01
CA ILE A 17 24.76 20.00 18.33
C ILE A 17 24.01 20.24 19.66
N LYS A 18 23.77 19.20 20.47
CA LYS A 18 23.07 19.25 21.77
C LYS A 18 21.67 19.88 21.74
N TRP A 19 21.02 19.86 20.59
CA TRP A 19 19.72 20.50 20.38
C TRP A 19 18.63 19.94 21.34
N PHE A 20 18.60 18.63 21.58
CA PHE A 20 17.64 18.02 22.50
C PHE A 20 17.82 18.47 23.95
N GLU A 21 19.08 18.65 24.39
CA GLU A 21 19.45 19.14 25.73
C GLU A 21 19.01 20.61 25.89
N GLU A 22 19.38 21.47 24.91
CA GLU A 22 19.02 22.89 24.92
C GLU A 22 17.50 23.11 24.91
N LYS A 23 16.75 22.33 24.12
CA LYS A 23 15.31 22.44 24.05
C LYS A 23 14.58 21.67 25.15
N LYS A 24 15.29 20.89 25.99
CA LYS A 24 14.72 20.01 27.02
C LYS A 24 13.65 19.05 26.45
N ILE A 25 13.91 18.54 25.25
CA ILE A 25 13.05 17.61 24.53
C ILE A 25 13.72 16.23 24.56
N GLN A 26 12.97 15.20 24.88
CA GLN A 26 13.49 13.83 24.81
C GLN A 26 13.73 13.42 23.35
N GLU A 27 14.91 12.87 23.07
CA GLU A 27 15.23 12.31 21.76
C GLU A 27 14.25 11.20 21.40
N PRO A 28 13.59 11.22 20.21
CA PRO A 28 12.65 10.19 19.81
C PRO A 28 13.36 8.85 19.55
N ASN A 29 12.80 7.77 20.07
CA ASN A 29 13.27 6.42 19.78
C ASN A 29 12.76 5.97 18.41
N LEU A 30 13.54 6.16 17.36
CA LEU A 30 13.15 5.83 15.99
C LEU A 30 12.89 4.31 15.75
N ILE A 31 13.46 3.45 16.60
CA ILE A 31 13.25 1.98 16.48
C ILE A 31 11.78 1.61 16.70
N GLU A 32 11.06 2.39 17.49
CA GLU A 32 9.63 2.16 17.75
C GLU A 32 8.72 2.34 16.52
N TYR A 33 9.21 3.02 15.46
CA TYR A 33 8.50 3.24 14.21
C TYR A 33 8.89 2.24 13.11
N LEU A 34 9.68 1.20 13.43
CA LEU A 34 10.09 0.21 12.43
C LEU A 34 8.96 -0.65 11.91
N ASP A 35 7.83 -0.76 12.61
CA ASP A 35 6.60 -1.37 12.11
C ASP A 35 6.07 -0.63 10.88
N LEU A 36 5.99 0.70 10.92
CA LEU A 36 5.58 1.56 9.80
C LEU A 36 6.60 1.51 8.64
N VAL A 37 7.90 1.55 8.97
CA VAL A 37 8.96 1.45 7.96
C VAL A 37 8.92 0.10 7.24
N SER A 38 8.69 -0.98 8.00
CA SER A 38 8.57 -2.33 7.46
C SER A 38 7.35 -2.49 6.57
N LEU A 39 6.20 -1.94 6.99
CA LEU A 39 4.98 -1.93 6.20
C LEU A 39 5.24 -1.26 4.84
N GLY A 40 5.81 -0.04 4.82
CA GLY A 40 6.14 0.64 3.58
C GLY A 40 7.15 -0.13 2.73
N THR A 41 8.19 -0.70 3.33
CA THR A 41 9.21 -1.50 2.62
C THR A 41 8.59 -2.72 1.92
N VAL A 42 7.69 -3.43 2.61
CA VAL A 42 7.02 -4.62 2.06
C VAL A 42 5.98 -4.23 1.00
N CYS A 43 5.17 -3.20 1.26
CA CYS A 43 4.12 -2.76 0.33
C CYS A 43 4.68 -2.21 -0.99
N ASP A 44 5.87 -1.61 -0.97
CA ASP A 44 6.58 -1.11 -2.17
C ASP A 44 7.37 -2.22 -2.89
N VAL A 45 7.25 -3.48 -2.43
CA VAL A 45 7.91 -4.65 -3.03
C VAL A 45 9.43 -4.47 -3.12
N VAL A 46 10.02 -3.76 -2.17
CA VAL A 46 11.47 -3.52 -2.12
C VAL A 46 12.19 -4.84 -1.84
N PRO A 47 13.30 -5.18 -2.54
CA PRO A 47 14.05 -6.39 -2.29
C PRO A 47 14.46 -6.52 -0.82
N LEU A 48 14.07 -7.63 -0.18
CA LEU A 48 14.33 -7.91 1.24
C LEU A 48 15.72 -8.49 1.47
N ILE A 49 16.75 -7.73 1.08
CA ILE A 49 18.17 -8.04 1.24
C ILE A 49 18.84 -6.99 2.15
N GLY A 50 19.99 -7.29 2.71
CA GLY A 50 20.79 -6.36 3.51
C GLY A 50 19.97 -5.59 4.55
N LEU A 51 20.04 -4.28 4.51
CA LEU A 51 19.38 -3.38 5.45
C LEU A 51 17.84 -3.50 5.40
N ASN A 52 17.24 -3.65 4.22
CA ASN A 52 15.79 -3.80 4.10
C ASN A 52 15.28 -5.04 4.84
N ARG A 53 16.02 -6.16 4.73
CA ARG A 53 15.71 -7.38 5.48
C ARG A 53 15.83 -7.16 7.00
N ALA A 54 16.86 -6.47 7.45
CA ALA A 54 17.06 -6.16 8.87
C ALA A 54 15.94 -5.28 9.41
N ILE A 55 15.56 -4.23 8.69
CA ILE A 55 14.44 -3.33 9.01
C ILE A 55 13.14 -4.14 9.12
N VAL A 56 12.81 -4.96 8.13
CA VAL A 56 11.56 -5.74 8.14
C VAL A 56 11.56 -6.76 9.28
N LYS A 57 12.68 -7.45 9.52
CA LYS A 57 12.80 -8.40 10.64
C LYS A 57 12.58 -7.73 12.00
N GLN A 58 13.16 -6.56 12.19
CA GLN A 58 12.99 -5.81 13.44
C GLN A 58 11.61 -5.16 13.54
N GLY A 59 11.09 -4.61 12.46
CA GLY A 59 9.76 -4.00 12.44
C GLY A 59 8.62 -5.00 12.68
N LEU A 60 8.77 -6.25 12.25
CA LEU A 60 7.84 -7.33 12.64
C LEU A 60 7.84 -7.59 14.15
N LYS A 61 8.99 -7.43 14.83
CA LYS A 61 9.03 -7.52 16.31
C LYS A 61 8.32 -6.32 16.95
N VAL A 62 8.49 -5.11 16.40
CA VAL A 62 7.79 -3.91 16.88
C VAL A 62 6.29 -4.06 16.64
N LEU A 63 5.87 -4.53 15.47
CA LEU A 63 4.45 -4.75 15.15
C LEU A 63 3.75 -5.69 16.14
N LYS A 64 4.46 -6.70 16.67
CA LYS A 64 3.93 -7.59 17.71
C LYS A 64 3.52 -6.85 18.99
N THR A 65 4.19 -5.75 19.30
CA THR A 65 3.87 -4.97 20.50
C THR A 65 2.57 -4.21 20.38
N LYS A 66 2.01 -4.12 19.16
CA LYS A 66 0.74 -3.44 18.85
C LYS A 66 0.67 -2.00 19.38
N LYS A 67 1.79 -1.29 19.45
CA LYS A 67 1.87 0.08 19.95
C LYS A 67 1.16 1.07 19.03
N ASN A 68 1.28 0.92 17.71
CA ASN A 68 0.55 1.75 16.76
C ASN A 68 -0.93 1.34 16.77
N LEU A 69 -1.79 2.24 17.22
CA LEU A 69 -3.24 2.00 17.39
C LEU A 69 -3.92 1.68 16.04
N GLY A 70 -3.53 2.38 14.97
CA GLY A 70 -4.07 2.15 13.63
C GLY A 70 -3.76 0.75 13.11
N LEU A 71 -2.50 0.32 13.19
CA LEU A 71 -2.09 -1.03 12.77
C LEU A 71 -2.74 -2.10 13.64
N LYS A 72 -2.80 -1.90 14.97
CA LYS A 72 -3.49 -2.80 15.87
C LYS A 72 -4.95 -3.01 15.45
N THR A 73 -5.69 -1.90 15.30
CA THR A 73 -7.11 -1.95 14.96
C THR A 73 -7.34 -2.60 13.60
N LEU A 74 -6.49 -2.30 12.60
CA LEU A 74 -6.60 -2.91 11.28
C LEU A 74 -6.30 -4.42 11.31
N ILE A 75 -5.33 -4.87 12.11
CA ILE A 75 -5.02 -6.28 12.34
C ILE A 75 -6.25 -7.01 12.93
N ASP A 76 -6.87 -6.39 13.93
CA ASP A 76 -8.04 -6.97 14.62
C ASP A 76 -9.26 -7.05 13.66
N ILE A 77 -9.53 -6.00 12.86
CA ILE A 77 -10.60 -6.00 11.82
C ILE A 77 -10.34 -7.05 10.74
N CYS A 78 -9.07 -7.28 10.38
CA CYS A 78 -8.70 -8.31 9.40
C CYS A 78 -8.79 -9.73 9.95
N GLY A 79 -9.08 -9.93 11.23
CA GLY A 79 -9.14 -11.24 11.87
C GLY A 79 -7.79 -11.97 11.91
N ILE A 80 -6.67 -11.23 11.99
CA ILE A 80 -5.34 -11.82 12.08
C ILE A 80 -5.09 -12.27 13.52
N ASN A 81 -5.42 -13.54 13.80
CA ASN A 81 -5.29 -14.15 15.12
C ASN A 81 -3.90 -14.76 15.39
N THR A 82 -3.05 -14.81 14.37
CA THR A 82 -1.68 -15.29 14.45
C THR A 82 -0.71 -14.11 14.51
N GLN A 83 0.56 -14.43 14.72
CA GLN A 83 1.60 -13.40 14.66
C GLN A 83 1.69 -12.82 13.26
N PRO A 84 1.54 -11.47 13.10
CA PRO A 84 1.72 -10.83 11.80
C PRO A 84 3.09 -11.14 11.19
N ASN A 85 3.10 -11.35 9.87
CA ASN A 85 4.29 -11.63 9.09
C ASN A 85 4.32 -10.78 7.80
N VAL A 86 5.31 -10.99 6.94
CA VAL A 86 5.48 -10.26 5.67
C VAL A 86 4.26 -10.41 4.76
N TYR A 87 3.66 -11.60 4.70
CA TYR A 87 2.42 -11.83 3.92
C TYR A 87 1.28 -10.94 4.40
N HIS A 88 1.07 -10.87 5.71
CA HIS A 88 0.03 -10.00 6.27
C HIS A 88 0.27 -8.51 5.95
N MET A 89 1.53 -8.04 5.98
CA MET A 89 1.86 -6.67 5.59
C MET A 89 1.56 -6.40 4.12
N GLY A 90 2.05 -7.26 3.21
CA GLY A 90 1.95 -7.03 1.76
C GLY A 90 0.59 -7.32 1.16
N TYR A 91 -0.14 -8.33 1.68
CA TYR A 91 -1.36 -8.84 1.04
C TYR A 91 -2.64 -8.62 1.86
N VAL A 92 -2.52 -8.25 3.14
CA VAL A 92 -3.70 -8.03 3.99
C VAL A 92 -3.79 -6.57 4.42
N LEU A 93 -2.77 -6.02 5.08
CA LEU A 93 -2.78 -4.66 5.62
C LEU A 93 -2.54 -3.61 4.53
N GLY A 94 -1.50 -3.78 3.73
CA GLY A 94 -1.13 -2.84 2.67
C GLY A 94 -2.23 -2.54 1.67
N PRO A 95 -2.89 -3.56 1.08
CA PRO A 95 -4.01 -3.35 0.16
C PRO A 95 -5.17 -2.55 0.75
N ARG A 96 -5.47 -2.70 2.05
CA ARG A 96 -6.50 -1.92 2.73
C ARG A 96 -6.10 -0.46 2.92
N ILE A 97 -4.89 -0.21 3.38
CA ILE A 97 -4.35 1.14 3.53
C ILE A 97 -4.35 1.87 2.18
N ASN A 98 -3.98 1.18 1.11
CA ASN A 98 -3.95 1.72 -0.25
C ASN A 98 -5.34 1.86 -0.89
N ALA A 99 -6.36 1.15 -0.39
CA ALA A 99 -7.71 1.19 -0.96
C ALA A 99 -8.35 2.57 -0.85
N GLY A 100 -8.05 3.32 0.22
CA GLY A 100 -8.50 4.71 0.37
C GLY A 100 -8.09 5.62 -0.79
N GLY A 101 -6.86 5.46 -1.30
CA GLY A 101 -6.37 6.23 -2.46
C GLY A 101 -6.89 5.73 -3.82
N ARG A 102 -7.58 4.60 -3.88
CA ARG A 102 -8.11 4.02 -5.12
C ARG A 102 -9.59 4.25 -5.32
N VAL A 103 -10.40 4.01 -4.30
CA VAL A 103 -11.88 4.07 -4.37
C VAL A 103 -12.50 4.95 -3.28
N GLY A 104 -11.68 5.55 -2.41
CA GLY A 104 -12.11 6.37 -1.28
C GLY A 104 -11.34 7.69 -1.16
N LYS A 105 -10.97 8.03 0.06
CA LYS A 105 -10.21 9.25 0.38
C LYS A 105 -8.73 8.91 0.58
N SER A 106 -7.86 9.52 -0.19
CA SER A 106 -6.40 9.27 -0.20
C SER A 106 -5.71 9.49 1.16
N SER A 107 -6.24 10.39 1.99
CA SER A 107 -5.69 10.67 3.33
C SER A 107 -6.01 9.61 4.39
N HIS A 108 -6.97 8.68 4.15
CA HIS A 108 -7.39 7.70 5.15
C HIS A 108 -6.27 6.79 5.64
N GLY A 109 -5.41 6.33 4.73
CA GLY A 109 -4.26 5.49 5.12
C GLY A 109 -3.30 6.19 6.08
N ALA A 110 -2.95 7.45 5.78
CA ALA A 110 -2.09 8.24 6.66
C ALA A 110 -2.78 8.56 7.99
N ASN A 111 -4.06 8.99 7.95
CA ASN A 111 -4.84 9.32 9.14
C ASN A 111 -5.00 8.09 10.07
N LEU A 112 -5.17 6.90 9.53
CA LEU A 112 -5.19 5.67 10.33
C LEU A 112 -3.92 5.51 11.17
N LEU A 113 -2.75 5.76 10.56
CA LEU A 113 -1.45 5.46 11.17
C LEU A 113 -0.98 6.51 12.18
N ILE A 114 -1.48 7.76 12.09
CA ILE A 114 -1.07 8.85 12.97
C ILE A 114 -2.10 9.18 14.05
N ASN A 115 -3.34 8.69 13.96
CA ASN A 115 -4.40 9.03 14.89
C ASN A 115 -4.34 8.16 16.15
N ASN A 116 -4.55 8.79 17.31
CA ASN A 116 -4.57 8.14 18.62
C ASN A 116 -5.98 8.07 19.25
N ASN A 117 -7.02 8.57 18.56
CA ASN A 117 -8.41 8.46 19.02
C ASN A 117 -8.99 7.11 18.59
N ALA A 118 -9.27 6.23 19.56
CA ALA A 118 -9.71 4.86 19.29
C ALA A 118 -11.02 4.78 18.46
N LYS A 119 -11.96 5.70 18.68
CA LYS A 119 -13.23 5.72 17.92
C LYS A 119 -12.99 6.09 16.46
N GLU A 120 -12.18 7.12 16.21
CA GLU A 120 -11.85 7.57 14.86
C GLU A 120 -11.00 6.52 14.12
N VAL A 121 -10.01 5.95 14.79
CA VAL A 121 -9.17 4.87 14.24
C VAL A 121 -10.02 3.67 13.83
N PHE A 122 -10.96 3.24 14.69
CA PHE A 122 -11.87 2.14 14.35
C PHE A 122 -12.76 2.47 13.14
N LYS A 123 -13.30 3.70 13.08
CA LYS A 123 -14.08 4.16 11.94
C LYS A 123 -13.26 4.12 10.64
N ILE A 124 -12.07 4.74 10.65
CA ILE A 124 -11.19 4.79 9.47
C ILE A 124 -10.76 3.38 9.03
N ALA A 125 -10.39 2.52 9.97
CA ALA A 125 -9.99 1.14 9.66
C ALA A 125 -11.13 0.33 9.06
N SER A 126 -12.37 0.51 9.54
CA SER A 126 -13.56 -0.13 8.98
C SER A 126 -13.88 0.37 7.56
N GLU A 127 -13.76 1.68 7.33
CA GLU A 127 -13.94 2.29 6.00
C GLU A 127 -12.88 1.75 5.02
N LEU A 128 -11.62 1.62 5.44
CA LEU A 128 -10.55 1.08 4.60
C LEU A 128 -10.76 -0.41 4.27
N ASP A 129 -11.29 -1.22 5.20
CA ASP A 129 -11.67 -2.59 4.90
C ASP A 129 -12.81 -2.66 3.88
N GLN A 130 -13.81 -1.77 4.02
CA GLN A 130 -14.92 -1.68 3.07
C GLN A 130 -14.44 -1.23 1.68
N PHE A 131 -13.59 -0.20 1.58
CA PHE A 131 -12.99 0.24 0.32
C PHE A 131 -12.15 -0.87 -0.34
N ASN A 132 -11.46 -1.69 0.45
CA ASN A 132 -10.72 -2.82 -0.11
C ASN A 132 -11.64 -3.92 -0.66
N LYS A 133 -12.81 -4.16 -0.05
CA LYS A 133 -13.82 -5.08 -0.59
C LYS A 133 -14.40 -4.53 -1.89
N GLU A 134 -14.78 -3.25 -1.91
CA GLU A 134 -15.27 -2.57 -3.10
C GLU A 134 -14.25 -2.59 -4.24
N ARG A 135 -12.99 -2.26 -3.95
CA ARG A 135 -11.90 -2.34 -4.92
C ARG A 135 -11.77 -3.73 -5.52
N LYS A 136 -11.83 -4.80 -4.70
CA LYS A 136 -11.76 -6.18 -5.20
C LYS A 136 -12.92 -6.51 -6.13
N TYR A 137 -14.13 -6.12 -5.74
CA TYR A 137 -15.32 -6.32 -6.56
C TYR A 137 -15.19 -5.62 -7.93
N LEU A 138 -14.83 -4.33 -7.93
CA LEU A 138 -14.61 -3.56 -9.16
C LEU A 138 -13.47 -4.16 -10.01
N GLU A 139 -12.42 -4.65 -9.37
CA GLU A 139 -11.29 -5.28 -10.06
C GLU A 139 -11.70 -6.58 -10.76
N GLU A 140 -12.48 -7.44 -10.10
CA GLU A 140 -12.99 -8.69 -10.67
C GLU A 140 -13.93 -8.42 -11.83
N GLU A 141 -14.91 -7.51 -11.67
CA GLU A 141 -15.84 -7.12 -12.72
C GLU A 141 -15.14 -6.61 -13.97
N VAL A 142 -14.14 -5.73 -13.79
CA VAL A 142 -13.38 -5.16 -14.90
C VAL A 142 -12.47 -6.20 -15.54
N LEU A 143 -11.82 -7.07 -14.73
CA LEU A 143 -10.92 -8.11 -15.22
C LEU A 143 -11.64 -9.10 -16.12
N ASP A 144 -12.86 -9.53 -15.77
CA ASP A 144 -13.64 -10.48 -16.55
C ASP A 144 -14.00 -9.89 -17.93
N LYS A 145 -14.52 -8.66 -17.95
CA LYS A 145 -14.84 -7.94 -19.19
C LYS A 145 -13.61 -7.78 -20.10
N ILE A 146 -12.50 -7.31 -19.53
CA ILE A 146 -11.28 -7.04 -20.30
C ILE A 146 -10.60 -8.32 -20.77
N THR A 147 -10.66 -9.40 -20.00
CA THR A 147 -10.06 -10.68 -20.39
C THR A 147 -10.68 -11.21 -21.70
N ILE A 148 -11.97 -11.04 -21.90
CA ILE A 148 -12.65 -11.45 -23.14
C ILE A 148 -12.11 -10.64 -24.33
N GLU A 149 -11.99 -9.33 -24.19
CA GLU A 149 -11.46 -8.47 -25.26
C GLU A 149 -9.96 -8.71 -25.51
N ALA A 150 -9.15 -8.86 -24.46
CA ALA A 150 -7.74 -9.14 -24.56
C ALA A 150 -7.42 -10.47 -25.27
N ASN A 151 -8.30 -11.46 -25.18
CA ASN A 151 -8.13 -12.70 -25.91
C ASN A 151 -8.27 -12.51 -27.45
N LYS A 152 -9.05 -11.54 -27.90
CA LYS A 152 -9.21 -11.24 -29.35
C LYS A 152 -7.94 -10.66 -29.94
N THR A 153 -7.16 -9.92 -29.16
CA THR A 153 -5.89 -9.27 -29.58
C THR A 153 -4.65 -10.02 -29.06
N ARG A 154 -4.82 -11.29 -28.69
CA ARG A 154 -3.73 -12.10 -28.11
C ARG A 154 -2.54 -12.28 -29.04
N SER A 155 -2.73 -12.24 -30.36
CA SER A 155 -1.66 -12.31 -31.35
C SER A 155 -0.82 -11.05 -31.42
N ASP A 156 -1.37 -9.90 -31.06
CA ASP A 156 -0.71 -8.60 -31.19
C ASP A 156 0.50 -8.48 -30.24
N PRO A 157 1.54 -7.70 -30.61
CA PRO A 157 2.71 -7.50 -29.77
C PRO A 157 2.38 -6.74 -28.46
N VAL A 158 1.33 -5.92 -28.47
CA VAL A 158 0.81 -5.16 -27.33
C VAL A 158 -0.69 -5.37 -27.22
N ILE A 159 -1.19 -5.67 -26.04
CA ILE A 159 -2.62 -5.77 -25.78
C ILE A 159 -3.14 -4.40 -25.42
N ILE A 160 -4.06 -3.87 -26.24
CA ILE A 160 -4.73 -2.58 -25.98
C ILE A 160 -6.22 -2.84 -25.88
N VAL A 161 -6.79 -2.51 -24.72
CA VAL A 161 -8.23 -2.66 -24.50
C VAL A 161 -8.81 -1.36 -23.98
N SER A 162 -9.92 -0.93 -24.59
CA SER A 162 -10.66 0.26 -24.16
C SER A 162 -12.10 -0.08 -23.80
N GLY A 163 -12.65 0.65 -22.84
CA GLY A 163 -14.05 0.52 -22.45
C GLY A 163 -14.57 1.74 -21.73
N LYS A 164 -15.87 1.74 -21.45
CA LYS A 164 -16.52 2.87 -20.78
C LYS A 164 -16.77 2.56 -19.32
N ASN A 165 -16.65 3.62 -18.47
CA ASN A 165 -17.04 3.58 -17.06
C ASN A 165 -16.28 2.55 -16.21
N TRP A 166 -15.06 2.19 -16.58
CA TRP A 166 -14.19 1.43 -15.70
C TRP A 166 -13.54 2.35 -14.67
N HIS A 167 -13.59 1.96 -13.42
CA HIS A 167 -13.05 2.79 -12.35
C HIS A 167 -11.53 2.97 -12.48
N GLU A 168 -11.05 4.22 -12.59
CA GLU A 168 -9.64 4.55 -12.82
C GLU A 168 -8.69 3.97 -11.75
N GLY A 169 -9.15 3.84 -10.51
CA GLY A 169 -8.38 3.28 -9.40
C GLY A 169 -8.03 1.79 -9.54
N VAL A 170 -8.72 1.05 -10.45
CA VAL A 170 -8.51 -0.40 -10.63
C VAL A 170 -7.87 -0.78 -11.97
N ILE A 171 -7.99 0.06 -13.03
CA ILE A 171 -7.46 -0.29 -14.36
C ILE A 171 -5.96 -0.62 -14.34
N GLY A 172 -5.17 0.03 -13.47
CA GLY A 172 -3.75 -0.25 -13.33
C GLY A 172 -3.44 -1.62 -12.71
N ILE A 173 -4.32 -2.12 -11.82
CA ILE A 173 -4.19 -3.45 -11.23
C ILE A 173 -4.55 -4.50 -12.28
N VAL A 174 -5.64 -4.28 -13.00
CA VAL A 174 -6.09 -5.16 -14.08
C VAL A 174 -5.05 -5.24 -15.20
N ALA A 175 -4.45 -4.11 -15.60
CA ALA A 175 -3.35 -4.09 -16.57
C ALA A 175 -2.16 -4.96 -16.10
N SER A 176 -1.80 -4.90 -14.82
CA SER A 176 -0.73 -5.74 -14.27
C SER A 176 -1.07 -7.22 -14.32
N ARG A 177 -2.29 -7.62 -13.94
CA ARG A 177 -2.73 -9.02 -14.00
C ARG A 177 -2.76 -9.57 -15.43
N LEU A 178 -3.24 -8.77 -16.38
CA LEU A 178 -3.25 -9.19 -17.79
C LEU A 178 -1.83 -9.27 -18.37
N LYS A 179 -0.95 -8.34 -18.02
CA LYS A 179 0.47 -8.39 -18.37
C LYS A 179 1.09 -9.71 -17.91
N ASP A 180 0.84 -10.11 -16.65
CA ASP A 180 1.37 -11.37 -16.12
C ASP A 180 0.72 -12.59 -16.79
N LYS A 181 -0.59 -12.55 -17.05
CA LYS A 181 -1.34 -13.65 -17.68
C LYS A 181 -0.91 -13.91 -19.13
N PHE A 182 -0.72 -12.84 -19.92
CA PHE A 182 -0.40 -12.93 -21.34
C PHE A 182 1.10 -12.83 -21.65
N ASN A 183 1.90 -12.45 -20.66
CA ASN A 183 3.33 -12.14 -20.79
C ASN A 183 3.62 -11.15 -21.93
N LYS A 184 2.83 -10.06 -21.98
CA LYS A 184 2.90 -9.00 -23.01
C LYS A 184 2.68 -7.62 -22.36
N PRO A 185 3.16 -6.54 -23.00
CA PRO A 185 2.75 -5.19 -22.62
C PRO A 185 1.23 -5.03 -22.75
N VAL A 186 0.63 -4.36 -21.77
CA VAL A 186 -0.83 -4.15 -21.70
C VAL A 186 -1.12 -2.69 -21.47
N ILE A 187 -2.06 -2.14 -22.22
CA ILE A 187 -2.62 -0.79 -22.05
C ILE A 187 -4.13 -0.93 -21.87
N ILE A 188 -4.65 -0.42 -20.77
CA ILE A 188 -6.09 -0.36 -20.50
C ILE A 188 -6.52 1.08 -20.47
N ILE A 189 -7.58 1.40 -21.23
CA ILE A 189 -8.11 2.74 -21.39
C ILE A 189 -9.57 2.74 -20.92
N THR A 190 -9.89 3.56 -19.92
CA THR A 190 -11.27 3.86 -19.58
C THR A 190 -11.66 5.21 -20.20
N VAL A 191 -12.88 5.28 -20.75
CA VAL A 191 -13.40 6.50 -21.34
C VAL A 191 -14.62 6.95 -20.54
N ASP A 192 -14.58 8.17 -20.03
CA ASP A 192 -15.70 8.84 -19.38
C ASP A 192 -15.83 10.26 -19.93
N ASN A 193 -17.06 10.68 -20.29
CA ASN A 193 -17.36 12.02 -20.79
C ASN A 193 -16.37 12.54 -21.84
N SER A 194 -16.03 11.71 -22.84
CA SER A 194 -15.08 12.01 -23.91
C SER A 194 -13.62 12.19 -23.47
N LEU A 195 -13.29 11.92 -22.20
CA LEU A 195 -11.94 11.90 -21.68
C LEU A 195 -11.46 10.46 -21.49
N GLY A 196 -10.32 10.12 -22.08
CA GLY A 196 -9.68 8.81 -21.90
C GLY A 196 -8.63 8.87 -20.81
N LYS A 197 -8.71 7.95 -19.81
CA LYS A 197 -7.63 7.70 -18.84
C LYS A 197 -7.07 6.31 -19.09
N ALA A 198 -5.74 6.20 -19.11
CA ALA A 198 -5.08 4.93 -19.41
C ALA A 198 -4.10 4.51 -18.33
N SER A 199 -3.90 3.20 -18.20
CA SER A 199 -2.81 2.62 -17.44
C SER A 199 -2.09 1.57 -18.27
N ALA A 200 -0.76 1.70 -18.37
CA ALA A 200 0.10 0.78 -19.09
C ALA A 200 0.99 -0.02 -18.15
N ARG A 201 1.23 -1.28 -18.51
CA ARG A 201 2.19 -2.17 -17.85
C ARG A 201 3.01 -2.90 -18.88
N SER A 202 4.35 -2.88 -18.71
CA SER A 202 5.27 -3.58 -19.60
C SER A 202 5.85 -4.82 -18.96
N ILE A 203 6.26 -5.77 -19.81
CA ILE A 203 7.20 -6.83 -19.46
C ILE A 203 8.62 -6.25 -19.46
N ILE A 204 9.51 -6.84 -18.68
CA ILE A 204 10.96 -6.56 -18.66
C ILE A 204 11.62 -7.30 -19.81
#